data_e0ea62b33b3f3607b4d386e706228d29
#
_entry.id   e0ea62b33b3f3607b4d386e706228d29
#
_cell.length_a   1.000
_cell.length_b   1.000
_cell.length_c   1.000
_cell.angle_alpha   90.00
_cell.angle_beta   90.00
_cell.angle_gamma   90.00
#
_symmetry.space_group_name_H-M   'P 1'
#
loop_
_entity.id
_entity.type
_entity.pdbx_description
1 polymer ?
#
loop_
_entity_poly.entity_id
_entity_poly.type
_entity_poly.pdbx_seq_one_letter_code
_entity_poly.pdbx_strand_id
1 'polypeptide(L)'
;MQDEDGVERHINIHFAPEDMAGHYANFANVSHSDYEFTITFARVDHEIEDEEIPGVVVSRINLSPRFMRELIDAMEDNFSKWQTREGIRDLPELDDGDDKPESATS
;
A
#
# COMPACT_ATOMS: atom_id res chain seq x y z
N MET A 1 2.71 22.46 -1.88
CA MET A 1 3.78 22.35 -0.95
C MET A 1 4.54 23.63 -0.82
N GLN A 2 4.93 24.01 0.38
CA GLN A 2 5.63 25.22 0.61
C GLN A 2 6.94 24.94 1.23
N ASP A 3 7.98 25.69 0.89
CA ASP A 3 9.24 25.49 1.57
C ASP A 3 9.38 26.51 2.66
N GLU A 4 10.53 26.57 3.28
CA GLU A 4 10.68 27.39 4.44
C GLU A 4 10.68 28.82 4.12
N ASP A 5 10.94 29.20 2.90
CA ASP A 5 10.95 30.59 2.52
C ASP A 5 9.58 31.10 2.21
N GLY A 6 8.57 30.26 2.29
CA GLY A 6 7.25 30.69 1.94
C GLY A 6 6.95 30.63 0.46
N VAL A 7 7.85 30.11 -0.32
CA VAL A 7 7.64 29.98 -1.74
C VAL A 7 6.88 28.71 -2.00
N GLU A 8 5.80 28.83 -2.78
CA GLU A 8 5.01 27.69 -3.08
C GLU A 8 5.67 26.84 -4.12
N ARG A 9 5.67 25.55 -3.95
CA ARG A 9 6.24 24.64 -4.90
C ARG A 9 5.19 23.67 -5.38
N HIS A 10 5.33 23.30 -6.64
CA HIS A 10 4.39 22.36 -7.24
C HIS A 10 5.13 21.11 -7.63
N ILE A 11 4.53 19.98 -7.35
CA ILE A 11 5.11 18.70 -7.72
C ILE A 11 4.51 18.29 -9.04
N ASN A 12 5.38 18.11 -10.04
CA ASN A 12 4.93 17.66 -11.34
C ASN A 12 5.30 16.22 -11.47
N ILE A 13 4.31 15.35 -11.57
CA ILE A 13 4.54 13.91 -11.62
C ILE A 13 4.23 13.43 -13.02
N HIS A 14 5.20 12.75 -13.62
CA HIS A 14 5.06 12.26 -14.97
C HIS A 14 4.96 10.75 -14.95
N PHE A 15 4.09 10.20 -15.78
CA PHE A 15 3.96 8.78 -15.94
C PHE A 15 4.67 8.36 -17.21
N ALA A 16 5.55 7.38 -17.08
CA ALA A 16 6.02 6.71 -18.28
C ALA A 16 4.90 5.83 -18.79
N PRO A 17 4.74 5.68 -20.08
CA PRO A 17 3.63 4.90 -20.60
C PRO A 17 3.56 3.48 -20.01
N GLU A 18 4.71 2.88 -19.76
CA GLU A 18 4.70 1.53 -19.26
C GLU A 18 4.29 1.46 -17.80
N ASP A 19 4.23 2.60 -17.11
CA ASP A 19 3.85 2.59 -15.70
C ASP A 19 2.40 2.94 -15.47
N MET A 20 1.66 3.24 -16.52
CA MET A 20 0.31 3.77 -16.35
C MET A 20 -0.63 2.74 -15.75
N ALA A 21 -0.47 1.50 -16.12
CA ALA A 21 -1.40 0.48 -15.64
C ALA A 21 -1.10 0.02 -14.23
N GLY A 22 0.12 0.21 -13.78
CA GLY A 22 0.50 -0.24 -12.45
C GLY A 22 0.67 -1.74 -12.38
N HIS A 23 0.82 -2.23 -11.17
CA HIS A 23 1.00 -3.65 -10.93
C HIS A 23 0.06 -4.07 -9.81
N TYR A 24 -0.56 -5.20 -9.97
CA TYR A 24 -1.43 -5.73 -8.92
C TYR A 24 -0.58 -6.48 -7.90
N ALA A 25 -0.85 -6.24 -6.62
CA ALA A 25 -0.18 -6.95 -5.55
C ALA A 25 -1.22 -7.32 -4.51
N ASN A 26 -1.13 -8.51 -3.98
CA ASN A 26 -2.01 -8.94 -2.91
C ASN A 26 -1.22 -9.43 -1.71
N PHE A 27 0.06 -9.12 -1.66
CA PHE A 27 0.90 -9.46 -0.54
C PHE A 27 1.95 -8.39 -0.39
N ALA A 28 2.28 -8.03 0.84
CA ALA A 28 3.36 -7.08 1.06
C ALA A 28 4.11 -7.46 2.32
N ASN A 29 5.39 -7.23 2.27
CA ASN A 29 6.24 -7.42 3.42
C ASN A 29 6.97 -6.10 3.67
N VAL A 30 7.02 -5.68 4.94
CA VAL A 30 7.67 -4.44 5.28
C VAL A 30 8.84 -4.75 6.20
N SER A 31 9.99 -4.26 5.88
CA SER A 31 11.17 -4.42 6.72
C SER A 31 11.84 -3.07 6.88
N HIS A 32 12.81 -3.00 7.77
CA HIS A 32 13.47 -1.72 8.00
C HIS A 32 14.87 -1.93 8.54
N SER A 33 15.67 -0.90 8.35
CA SER A 33 16.96 -0.78 9.01
C SER A 33 16.88 0.49 9.84
N ASP A 34 18.04 0.96 10.32
CA ASP A 34 18.06 2.20 11.06
C ASP A 34 17.76 3.39 10.17
N TYR A 35 17.88 3.25 8.87
CA TYR A 35 17.85 4.40 7.99
C TYR A 35 16.72 4.37 6.97
N GLU A 36 16.13 3.22 6.73
CA GLU A 36 15.09 3.19 5.71
C GLU A 36 14.16 2.01 5.90
N PHE A 37 13.00 2.14 5.31
CA PHE A 37 12.02 1.06 5.25
C PHE A 37 11.99 0.52 3.84
N THR A 38 11.71 -0.75 3.72
CA THR A 38 11.54 -1.37 2.41
C THR A 38 10.21 -2.09 2.37
N ILE A 39 9.40 -1.80 1.37
CA ILE A 39 8.15 -2.50 1.17
C ILE A 39 8.32 -3.37 -0.06
N THR A 40 8.11 -4.66 0.10
CA THR A 40 8.18 -5.59 -1.01
C THR A 40 6.76 -6.03 -1.33
N PHE A 41 6.31 -5.74 -2.53
CA PHE A 41 4.98 -6.10 -2.97
C PHE A 41 5.06 -7.33 -3.85
N ALA A 42 4.13 -8.24 -3.69
CA ALA A 42 4.15 -9.47 -4.46
C ALA A 42 2.74 -9.88 -4.85
N ARG A 43 2.66 -10.70 -5.88
CA ARG A 43 1.42 -11.31 -6.25
C ARG A 43 1.53 -12.78 -5.92
N VAL A 44 0.61 -13.27 -5.12
CA VAL A 44 0.63 -14.62 -4.61
C VAL A 44 -0.59 -15.34 -5.13
N ASP A 45 -0.43 -16.62 -5.50
CA ASP A 45 -1.51 -17.39 -6.04
C ASP A 45 -2.15 -18.20 -4.92
N HIS A 46 -3.21 -17.66 -4.36
CA HIS A 46 -3.85 -18.27 -3.22
C HIS A 46 -4.68 -19.49 -3.58
N GLU A 47 -4.79 -19.80 -4.86
CA GLU A 47 -5.58 -20.95 -5.22
C GLU A 47 -4.79 -22.22 -5.22
N ILE A 48 -3.48 -22.14 -5.07
CA ILE A 48 -2.65 -23.32 -4.98
C ILE A 48 -2.75 -23.86 -3.57
N GLU A 49 -3.00 -25.15 -3.44
CA GLU A 49 -3.19 -25.69 -2.13
C GLU A 49 -2.00 -26.44 -1.61
N ASP A 50 -0.82 -26.08 -1.99
CA ASP A 50 0.38 -26.69 -1.47
C ASP A 50 0.81 -26.00 -0.21
N GLU A 51 1.74 -26.62 0.51
CA GLU A 51 2.27 -25.99 1.67
C GLU A 51 2.99 -24.73 1.32
N GLU A 52 3.59 -24.65 0.16
CA GLU A 52 4.25 -23.46 -0.25
C GLU A 52 3.44 -22.82 -1.33
N ILE A 53 3.09 -21.57 -1.14
CA ILE A 53 2.30 -20.84 -2.11
C ILE A 53 3.23 -20.00 -2.95
N PRO A 54 3.23 -20.17 -4.26
CA PRO A 54 4.15 -19.41 -5.09
C PRO A 54 3.77 -17.94 -5.14
N GLY A 55 4.76 -17.10 -5.22
CA GLY A 55 4.55 -15.67 -5.33
C GLY A 55 5.64 -15.04 -6.17
N VAL A 56 5.32 -13.92 -6.75
CA VAL A 56 6.26 -13.18 -7.58
C VAL A 56 6.31 -11.76 -7.09
N VAL A 57 7.51 -11.26 -6.83
CA VAL A 57 7.69 -9.89 -6.43
C VAL A 57 7.38 -9.00 -7.61
N VAL A 58 6.53 -8.03 -7.41
CA VAL A 58 6.19 -7.10 -8.49
C VAL A 58 6.86 -5.75 -8.29
N SER A 59 7.25 -5.41 -7.06
CA SER A 59 7.92 -4.14 -6.84
C SER A 59 8.52 -4.09 -5.46
N ARG A 60 9.64 -3.41 -5.32
CA ARG A 60 10.25 -3.14 -4.03
C ARG A 60 10.52 -1.65 -3.95
N ILE A 61 10.10 -1.03 -2.86
CA ILE A 61 10.21 0.40 -2.69
C ILE A 61 10.96 0.69 -1.41
N ASN A 62 11.97 1.52 -1.49
CA ASN A 62 12.73 1.93 -0.31
C ASN A 62 12.36 3.34 0.06
N LEU A 63 12.07 3.56 1.32
CA LEU A 63 11.55 4.84 1.79
C LEU A 63 12.33 5.31 2.99
N SER A 64 12.46 6.62 3.14
CA SER A 64 12.99 7.14 4.37
C SER A 64 11.96 6.93 5.47
N PRO A 65 12.38 6.87 6.74
CA PRO A 65 11.41 6.72 7.82
C PRO A 65 10.40 7.84 7.86
N ARG A 66 10.83 9.05 7.54
CA ARG A 66 9.92 10.19 7.56
C ARG A 66 8.84 10.02 6.49
N PHE A 67 9.23 9.64 5.29
CA PHE A 67 8.24 9.46 4.26
C PHE A 67 7.35 8.26 4.55
N MET A 68 7.90 7.23 5.19
CA MET A 68 7.08 6.09 5.56
C MET A 68 5.95 6.54 6.48
N ARG A 69 6.22 7.46 7.41
CA ARG A 69 5.18 7.96 8.29
C ARG A 69 4.11 8.70 7.50
N GLU A 70 4.55 9.49 6.56
CA GLU A 70 3.61 10.25 5.74
C GLU A 70 2.78 9.33 4.86
N LEU A 71 3.40 8.27 4.35
CA LEU A 71 2.69 7.34 3.50
C LEU A 71 1.62 6.59 4.30
N ILE A 72 1.95 6.16 5.50
CA ILE A 72 0.98 5.48 6.34
C ILE A 72 -0.23 6.39 6.57
N ASP A 73 0.03 7.66 6.87
CA ASP A 73 -1.06 8.59 7.13
C ASP A 73 -1.91 8.78 5.89
N ALA A 74 -1.29 8.87 4.73
CA ALA A 74 -2.04 9.04 3.49
C ALA A 74 -2.87 7.81 3.18
N MET A 75 -2.32 6.63 3.45
CA MET A 75 -3.06 5.41 3.22
C MET A 75 -4.25 5.30 4.14
N GLU A 76 -4.06 5.64 5.40
CA GLU A 76 -5.16 5.58 6.35
C GLU A 76 -6.25 6.55 5.97
N ASP A 77 -5.88 7.74 5.55
CA ASP A 77 -6.84 8.74 5.18
C ASP A 77 -7.69 8.28 3.99
N ASN A 78 -7.03 7.74 3.00
CA ASN A 78 -7.75 7.28 1.82
C ASN A 78 -8.60 6.05 2.10
N PHE A 79 -8.08 5.14 2.89
CA PHE A 79 -8.85 3.96 3.23
C PHE A 79 -10.08 4.36 4.04
N SER A 80 -9.94 5.34 4.91
CA SER A 80 -11.06 5.81 5.69
C SER A 80 -12.14 6.41 4.80
N LYS A 81 -11.74 7.16 3.80
CA LYS A 81 -12.70 7.72 2.87
C LYS A 81 -13.43 6.65 2.09
N TRP A 82 -12.69 5.64 1.66
CA TRP A 82 -13.32 4.52 0.96
C TRP A 82 -14.32 3.82 1.87
N GLN A 83 -13.91 3.61 3.12
CA GLN A 83 -14.76 2.92 4.07
C GLN A 83 -16.06 3.68 4.30
N THR A 84 -16.01 4.99 4.39
CA THR A 84 -17.17 5.79 4.59
C THR A 84 -18.14 5.66 3.42
N ARG A 85 -17.61 5.66 2.21
CA ARG A 85 -18.46 5.57 1.06
C ARG A 85 -19.03 4.19 0.87
N GLU A 86 -18.16 3.17 0.91
CA GLU A 86 -18.61 1.83 0.61
C GLU A 86 -19.22 1.16 1.81
N GLY A 87 -18.80 1.56 2.98
CA GLY A 87 -19.30 0.93 4.18
C GLY A 87 -20.76 1.16 4.42
N ILE A 88 -21.28 2.25 3.91
CA ILE A 88 -22.69 2.48 4.06
C ILE A 88 -23.48 1.40 3.39
N ARG A 89 -22.97 0.86 2.31
CA ARG A 89 -23.69 -0.15 1.59
C ARG A 89 -23.42 -1.54 2.10
N ASP A 90 -22.19 -1.79 2.57
CA ASP A 90 -21.79 -3.13 2.89
C ASP A 90 -21.30 -3.30 4.28
N LEU A 91 -21.71 -2.44 5.17
CA LEU A 91 -21.22 -2.47 6.50
C LEU A 91 -21.21 -3.80 7.16
N PRO A 92 -22.25 -4.58 7.08
CA PRO A 92 -22.22 -5.86 7.77
C PRO A 92 -21.14 -6.77 7.27
N GLU A 93 -20.81 -6.66 6.02
CA GLU A 93 -19.82 -7.52 5.51
C GLU A 93 -18.47 -7.09 5.91
N LEU A 94 -18.27 -5.84 6.09
CA LEU A 94 -16.98 -5.41 6.56
C LEU A 94 -16.70 -5.88 7.93
N ASP A 95 -17.74 -6.02 8.70
CA ASP A 95 -17.54 -6.46 10.01
C ASP A 95 -17.14 -7.83 10.12
N ASP A 96 -17.39 -8.58 9.18
CA ASP A 96 -17.10 -9.86 9.26
C ASP A 96 -15.81 -10.17 9.45
N GLY A 97 -15.23 -9.46 9.20
CA GLY A 97 -14.15 -9.66 9.40
C GLY A 97 -13.46 -10.47 9.95
N ASP A 98 -13.40 -10.90 10.05
CA ASP A 98 -12.78 -11.54 10.62
C ASP A 98 -11.99 -12.06 9.88
N ASP A 99 -11.88 -12.06 9.38
CA ASP A 99 -11.23 -12.27 8.82
C ASP A 99 -10.36 -11.84 8.42
N LYS A 100 -9.95 -11.62 8.47
CA LYS A 100 -9.18 -11.31 8.11
C LYS A 100 -8.33 -11.14 8.00
N PRO A 101 -8.00 -11.19 7.98
CA PRO A 101 -7.11 -10.95 7.77
C PRO A 101 -6.26 -11.01 7.51
N GLU A 102 -5.92 -11.38 7.35
CA GLU A 102 -5.20 -11.48 7.04
C GLU A 102 -4.63 -11.00 6.59
N SER A 103 -4.58 -10.77 6.61
CA SER A 103 -4.12 -10.32 6.04
C SER A 103 -3.15 -10.18 5.63
N ALA A 104 -3.14 -10.15 5.25
CA ALA A 104 -2.22 -10.13 4.55
C ALA A 104 -1.23 -9.32 4.79
N THR A 105 -1.21 -8.80 5.35
CA THR A 105 -0.34 -8.06 5.60
C THR A 105 0.61 -8.52 6.05
N SER A 106 1.24 -8.53 6.03
CA SER A 106 2.25 -9.01 6.46
C SER A 106 2.84 -8.74 7.33
#